data_dc7445ad984ba5013a57051f8f9da6af
#
_entry.id   dc7445ad984ba5013a57051f8f9da6af
#
_cell.length_a   1.000
_cell.length_b   1.000
_cell.length_c   1.000
_cell.angle_alpha   90.00
_cell.angle_beta   90.00
_cell.angle_gamma   90.00
#
_symmetry.space_group_name_H-M   'P 1'
#
loop_
_entity.id
_entity.type
_entity.pdbx_description
1 polymer ?
#
loop_
_entity_poly.entity_id
_entity_poly.type
_entity_poly.pdbx_seq_one_letter_code
_entity_poly.pdbx_strand_id
1 'polypeptide(L)'
;FRKTGEWTSAANLNFAAALEFATNQGKSRLTGKKVALDEKDPKTFSSYAEVEAAFYKQFAYLIKQAVISLITAQRLHVEMVPRPFMSACIEDCMKNGKDLTKGGAKYNIGPVITGIGIAVVANSLAAIKKLVFEDKVTTMAELIDAIDHNWEGYEELRAKVQAAPKYGNDDDYVDDIAREISNFFYEEVHQYQDIHGKHFLSAFMGISNYLPTGKVLGATPDGRKATEPISEGVSPYVGTDTSTPLAAMRSAAKLNQDIHSGGTLLNLRLNQDLVATKRGQANLGAMIQSYFALGAFHVQFNTVSTETLRKAQAHPEDYKDL
;
A
#
# COMPACT_ATOMS: atom_id res chain seq x y z
N PHE A 1 26.67 0.05 -8.36
CA PHE A 1 26.40 1.46 -8.61
C PHE A 1 26.94 1.83 -9.99
N ARG A 2 26.33 2.76 -10.74
CA ARG A 2 26.69 3.27 -12.07
C ARG A 2 26.38 2.35 -13.26
N LYS A 3 25.53 1.32 -13.12
CA LYS A 3 25.23 0.41 -14.25
C LYS A 3 23.78 0.50 -14.72
N THR A 4 22.91 1.08 -13.90
CA THR A 4 21.45 1.01 -14.07
C THR A 4 20.87 2.38 -14.36
N GLY A 5 20.01 2.45 -15.37
CA GLY A 5 19.06 3.53 -15.57
C GLY A 5 17.69 3.06 -15.13
N GLU A 6 17.12 3.67 -14.11
CA GLU A 6 15.82 3.27 -13.56
C GLU A 6 15.00 4.48 -13.10
N TRP A 7 13.70 4.26 -12.99
CA TRP A 7 12.71 5.18 -12.42
C TRP A 7 12.12 4.59 -11.16
N THR A 8 12.88 4.64 -10.06
CA THR A 8 12.42 4.20 -8.75
C THR A 8 11.31 5.13 -8.24
N SER A 9 10.30 4.57 -7.58
CA SER A 9 9.14 5.31 -7.05
C SER A 9 8.55 6.30 -8.09
N ALA A 10 8.42 5.85 -9.32
CA ALA A 10 7.96 6.68 -10.42
C ALA A 10 6.51 7.15 -10.24
N ALA A 11 5.67 6.33 -9.62
CA ALA A 11 4.33 6.69 -9.20
C ALA A 11 3.96 6.05 -7.87
N ASN A 12 3.12 6.73 -7.09
CA ASN A 12 2.46 6.20 -5.90
C ASN A 12 0.99 5.91 -6.23
N LEU A 13 0.56 4.67 -6.02
CA LEU A 13 -0.79 4.22 -6.30
C LEU A 13 -1.56 4.01 -5.01
N ASN A 14 -2.64 4.75 -4.84
CA ASN A 14 -3.54 4.63 -3.69
C ASN A 14 -4.53 3.47 -3.89
N PHE A 15 -4.31 2.34 -3.22
CA PHE A 15 -5.20 1.18 -3.32
C PHE A 15 -6.57 1.45 -2.72
N ALA A 16 -6.63 2.20 -1.63
CA ALA A 16 -7.88 2.54 -0.98
C ALA A 16 -8.75 3.47 -1.84
N ALA A 17 -8.15 4.26 -2.75
CA ALA A 17 -8.92 5.03 -3.73
C ALA A 17 -9.66 4.11 -4.72
N ALA A 18 -9.07 2.99 -5.15
CA ALA A 18 -9.77 2.02 -5.99
C ALA A 18 -11.02 1.47 -5.28
N LEU A 19 -10.91 1.17 -3.99
CA LEU A 19 -12.05 0.72 -3.20
C LEU A 19 -13.10 1.82 -2.99
N GLU A 20 -12.66 3.08 -2.74
CA GLU A 20 -13.56 4.22 -2.68
C GLU A 20 -14.35 4.37 -3.98
N PHE A 21 -13.70 4.28 -5.13
CA PHE A 21 -14.36 4.42 -6.42
C PHE A 21 -15.29 3.24 -6.73
N ALA A 22 -14.95 2.03 -6.34
CA ALA A 22 -15.81 0.87 -6.43
C ALA A 22 -17.08 1.02 -5.58
N THR A 23 -16.95 1.61 -4.39
CA THR A 23 -18.03 1.80 -3.41
C THR A 23 -18.67 3.18 -3.44
N ASN A 24 -18.38 4.00 -4.49
CA ASN A 24 -18.94 5.33 -4.66
C ASN A 24 -19.12 5.70 -6.16
N GLN A 25 -19.45 4.74 -7.00
CA GLN A 25 -19.79 4.96 -8.42
C GLN A 25 -18.70 5.72 -9.21
N GLY A 26 -17.42 5.48 -8.91
CA GLY A 26 -16.29 6.16 -9.54
C GLY A 26 -16.07 7.61 -9.09
N LYS A 27 -16.68 8.04 -7.99
CA LYS A 27 -16.57 9.40 -7.46
C LYS A 27 -15.70 9.45 -6.22
N SER A 28 -14.97 10.55 -6.03
CA SER A 28 -14.34 10.86 -4.75
C SER A 28 -15.37 11.27 -3.71
N ARG A 29 -15.36 10.67 -2.52
CA ARG A 29 -16.26 11.03 -1.41
C ARG A 29 -16.02 12.44 -0.90
N LEU A 30 -14.77 12.92 -0.90
CA LEU A 30 -14.44 14.24 -0.39
C LEU A 30 -14.86 15.37 -1.33
N THR A 31 -14.80 15.15 -2.65
CA THR A 31 -15.05 16.22 -3.63
C THR A 31 -16.35 16.03 -4.41
N GLY A 32 -16.97 14.86 -4.35
CA GLY A 32 -18.12 14.48 -5.17
C GLY A 32 -17.82 14.35 -6.67
N LYS A 33 -16.59 14.63 -7.10
CA LYS A 33 -16.22 14.60 -8.51
C LYS A 33 -16.07 13.18 -9.02
N LYS A 34 -16.54 12.94 -10.23
CA LYS A 34 -16.27 11.71 -10.98
C LYS A 34 -14.83 11.71 -11.46
N VAL A 35 -14.07 10.70 -11.05
CA VAL A 35 -12.62 10.60 -11.34
C VAL A 35 -12.19 9.22 -11.85
N ALA A 36 -13.11 8.25 -11.85
CA ALA A 36 -12.85 6.88 -12.26
C ALA A 36 -14.01 6.28 -13.08
N LEU A 37 -13.99 4.98 -13.32
CA LEU A 37 -15.00 4.29 -14.13
C LEU A 37 -16.39 4.32 -13.47
N ASP A 38 -17.43 4.23 -14.31
CA ASP A 38 -18.79 4.03 -13.84
C ASP A 38 -18.94 2.67 -13.13
N GLU A 39 -19.59 2.70 -11.98
CA GLU A 39 -20.03 1.53 -11.24
C GLU A 39 -21.51 1.61 -10.93
N LYS A 40 -22.15 0.45 -10.73
CA LYS A 40 -23.51 0.40 -10.21
C LYS A 40 -23.57 0.97 -8.79
N ASP A 41 -24.75 1.31 -8.33
CA ASP A 41 -24.95 1.74 -6.96
C ASP A 41 -24.45 0.67 -5.98
N PRO A 42 -23.44 0.97 -5.14
CA PRO A 42 -22.85 0.00 -4.22
C PRO A 42 -23.85 -0.54 -3.19
N LYS A 43 -24.92 0.20 -2.90
CA LYS A 43 -26.03 -0.26 -2.03
C LYS A 43 -26.78 -1.46 -2.60
N THR A 44 -26.66 -1.71 -3.91
CA THR A 44 -27.30 -2.79 -4.63
C THR A 44 -26.43 -4.03 -4.83
N PHE A 45 -25.20 -4.04 -4.32
CA PHE A 45 -24.37 -5.25 -4.36
C PHE A 45 -25.01 -6.38 -3.58
N SER A 46 -25.20 -7.52 -4.22
CA SER A 46 -25.90 -8.69 -3.67
C SER A 46 -24.97 -9.82 -3.22
N SER A 47 -23.67 -9.72 -3.57
CA SER A 47 -22.65 -10.70 -3.20
C SER A 47 -21.30 -10.04 -2.98
N TYR A 48 -20.42 -10.70 -2.19
CA TYR A 48 -19.04 -10.27 -2.03
C TYR A 48 -18.28 -10.24 -3.38
N ALA A 49 -18.53 -11.22 -4.23
CA ALA A 49 -17.92 -11.29 -5.56
C ALA A 49 -18.18 -10.05 -6.44
N GLU A 50 -19.38 -9.43 -6.29
CA GLU A 50 -19.67 -8.18 -7.00
C GLU A 50 -18.84 -7.00 -6.47
N VAL A 51 -18.63 -6.91 -5.15
CA VAL A 51 -17.77 -5.87 -4.53
C VAL A 51 -16.34 -6.05 -4.99
N GLU A 52 -15.84 -7.27 -4.94
CA GLU A 52 -14.50 -7.65 -5.34
C GLU A 52 -14.25 -7.35 -6.82
N ALA A 53 -15.15 -7.74 -7.71
CA ALA A 53 -15.07 -7.44 -9.13
C ALA A 53 -15.05 -5.92 -9.41
N ALA A 54 -15.88 -5.15 -8.72
CA ALA A 54 -15.88 -3.69 -8.82
C ALA A 54 -14.55 -3.09 -8.35
N PHE A 55 -14.00 -3.59 -7.25
CA PHE A 55 -12.68 -3.17 -6.75
C PHE A 55 -11.59 -3.43 -7.78
N TYR A 56 -11.43 -4.66 -8.27
CA TYR A 56 -10.37 -4.99 -9.23
C TYR A 56 -10.51 -4.24 -10.55
N LYS A 57 -11.75 -3.99 -11.03
CA LYS A 57 -12.00 -3.17 -12.21
C LYS A 57 -11.47 -1.73 -12.03
N GLN A 58 -11.76 -1.09 -10.90
CA GLN A 58 -11.27 0.26 -10.59
C GLN A 58 -9.75 0.25 -10.38
N PHE A 59 -9.23 -0.79 -9.76
CA PHE A 59 -7.80 -0.93 -9.49
C PHE A 59 -7.00 -1.06 -10.79
N ALA A 60 -7.40 -1.92 -11.73
CA ALA A 60 -6.80 -2.02 -13.06
C ALA A 60 -6.86 -0.69 -13.82
N TYR A 61 -7.98 0.02 -13.72
CA TYR A 61 -8.11 1.34 -14.33
C TYR A 61 -7.08 2.33 -13.78
N LEU A 62 -6.91 2.41 -12.46
CA LEU A 62 -5.93 3.32 -11.85
C LEU A 62 -4.49 2.95 -12.22
N ILE A 63 -4.16 1.66 -12.25
CA ILE A 63 -2.84 1.19 -12.71
C ILE A 63 -2.60 1.66 -14.15
N LYS A 64 -3.57 1.46 -15.04
CA LYS A 64 -3.47 1.90 -16.43
C LYS A 64 -3.28 3.42 -16.57
N GLN A 65 -3.97 4.24 -15.75
CA GLN A 65 -3.78 5.69 -15.76
C GLN A 65 -2.36 6.08 -15.29
N ALA A 66 -1.84 5.40 -14.26
CA ALA A 66 -0.46 5.61 -13.81
C ALA A 66 0.55 5.25 -14.91
N VAL A 67 0.38 4.12 -15.59
CA VAL A 67 1.22 3.70 -16.71
C VAL A 67 1.21 4.72 -17.86
N ILE A 68 0.03 5.19 -18.28
CA ILE A 68 -0.09 6.21 -19.33
C ILE A 68 0.65 7.49 -18.94
N SER A 69 0.48 7.94 -17.71
CA SER A 69 1.15 9.14 -17.19
C SER A 69 2.67 8.98 -17.19
N LEU A 70 3.18 7.80 -16.77
CA LEU A 70 4.61 7.52 -16.71
C LEU A 70 5.24 7.39 -18.11
N ILE A 71 4.58 6.74 -19.05
CA ILE A 71 5.05 6.66 -20.45
C ILE A 71 5.13 8.07 -21.06
N THR A 72 4.13 8.91 -20.79
CA THR A 72 4.12 10.30 -21.24
C THR A 72 5.30 11.08 -20.62
N ALA A 73 5.51 10.94 -19.31
CA ALA A 73 6.62 11.58 -18.62
C ALA A 73 7.98 11.10 -19.15
N GLN A 74 8.16 9.79 -19.41
CA GLN A 74 9.40 9.27 -20.00
C GLN A 74 9.67 9.88 -21.38
N ARG A 75 8.66 9.97 -22.26
CA ARG A 75 8.82 10.60 -23.59
C ARG A 75 9.26 12.06 -23.47
N LEU A 76 8.61 12.82 -22.58
CA LEU A 76 8.99 14.22 -22.33
C LEU A 76 10.41 14.34 -21.78
N HIS A 77 10.86 13.43 -20.90
CA HIS A 77 12.23 13.44 -20.40
C HIS A 77 13.25 13.15 -21.50
N VAL A 78 12.96 12.25 -22.41
CA VAL A 78 13.83 11.96 -23.57
C VAL A 78 14.04 13.20 -24.45
N GLU A 79 12.97 13.98 -24.65
CA GLU A 79 12.98 15.12 -25.57
C GLU A 79 13.46 16.41 -24.90
N MET A 80 12.99 16.70 -23.69
CA MET A 80 13.12 18.01 -23.06
C MET A 80 14.11 18.05 -21.90
N VAL A 81 14.44 16.92 -21.26
CA VAL A 81 15.25 16.86 -20.04
C VAL A 81 16.37 15.81 -20.16
N PRO A 82 17.26 15.91 -21.18
CA PRO A 82 18.41 15.02 -21.26
C PRO A 82 19.33 15.23 -20.04
N ARG A 83 20.04 14.18 -19.63
CA ARG A 83 20.90 14.16 -18.43
C ARG A 83 22.36 13.85 -18.77
N PRO A 84 23.08 14.72 -19.52
CA PRO A 84 24.39 14.42 -20.05
C PRO A 84 25.43 14.17 -18.96
N PHE A 85 25.44 14.96 -17.89
CA PHE A 85 26.38 14.78 -16.78
C PHE A 85 26.16 13.43 -16.07
N MET A 86 24.88 13.07 -15.80
CA MET A 86 24.55 11.80 -15.19
C MET A 86 24.89 10.64 -16.13
N SER A 87 24.61 10.79 -17.42
CA SER A 87 24.94 9.82 -18.46
C SER A 87 26.42 9.54 -18.55
N ALA A 88 27.30 10.57 -18.39
CA ALA A 88 28.74 10.39 -18.35
C ALA A 88 29.21 9.55 -17.15
N CYS A 89 28.43 9.48 -16.07
CA CYS A 89 28.72 8.69 -14.86
C CYS A 89 28.14 7.27 -14.89
N ILE A 90 27.29 6.93 -15.88
CA ILE A 90 26.62 5.62 -15.98
C ILE A 90 27.30 4.76 -17.03
N GLU A 91 27.60 3.50 -16.69
CA GLU A 91 28.24 2.52 -17.56
C GLU A 91 27.46 2.34 -18.87
N ASP A 92 28.18 2.32 -19.97
CA ASP A 92 27.73 2.16 -21.36
C ASP A 92 27.04 3.38 -21.98
N CYS A 93 26.57 4.39 -21.25
CA CYS A 93 25.98 5.57 -21.87
C CYS A 93 26.92 6.24 -22.86
N MET A 94 28.18 6.50 -22.45
CA MET A 94 29.20 7.09 -23.32
C MET A 94 29.59 6.17 -24.49
N LYS A 95 29.75 4.88 -24.21
CA LYS A 95 30.08 3.87 -25.23
C LYS A 95 29.00 3.76 -26.29
N ASN A 96 27.73 3.83 -25.87
CA ASN A 96 26.58 3.73 -26.77
C ASN A 96 26.23 5.06 -27.44
N GLY A 97 26.87 6.19 -27.04
CA GLY A 97 26.51 7.52 -27.49
C GLY A 97 25.08 7.90 -27.20
N LYS A 98 24.52 7.38 -26.11
CA LYS A 98 23.10 7.56 -25.73
C LYS A 98 22.96 8.11 -24.34
N ASP A 99 22.10 9.11 -24.19
CA ASP A 99 21.69 9.62 -22.90
C ASP A 99 20.99 8.53 -22.06
N LEU A 100 21.12 8.64 -20.74
CA LEU A 100 20.46 7.76 -19.77
C LEU A 100 18.94 7.67 -20.01
N THR A 101 18.28 8.81 -20.30
CA THR A 101 16.85 8.87 -20.59
C THR A 101 16.46 8.17 -21.90
N LYS A 102 17.42 7.97 -22.81
CA LYS A 102 17.26 7.26 -24.08
C LYS A 102 17.64 5.79 -24.00
N GLY A 103 17.81 5.26 -22.79
CA GLY A 103 18.20 3.85 -22.61
C GLY A 103 19.68 3.59 -22.86
N GLY A 104 20.57 4.55 -22.62
CA GLY A 104 22.02 4.40 -22.83
C GLY A 104 22.72 3.53 -21.79
N ALA A 105 22.14 3.33 -20.62
CA ALA A 105 22.74 2.54 -19.55
C ALA A 105 22.89 1.06 -19.91
N LYS A 106 23.84 0.39 -19.25
CA LYS A 106 24.07 -1.06 -19.39
C LYS A 106 22.81 -1.87 -19.05
N TYR A 107 22.13 -1.49 -17.97
CA TYR A 107 20.87 -2.08 -17.57
C TYR A 107 19.79 -0.99 -17.53
N ASN A 108 18.76 -1.15 -18.33
CA ASN A 108 17.58 -0.31 -18.30
C ASN A 108 16.47 -1.10 -17.60
N ILE A 109 16.00 -0.59 -16.47
CA ILE A 109 14.94 -1.19 -15.66
C ILE A 109 13.70 -0.34 -15.85
N GLY A 110 12.53 -0.98 -15.96
CA GLY A 110 11.26 -0.29 -16.12
C GLY A 110 10.88 0.55 -14.89
N PRO A 111 9.95 1.50 -15.05
CA PRO A 111 9.48 2.33 -13.97
C PRO A 111 8.83 1.53 -12.85
N VAL A 112 9.05 1.95 -11.58
CA VAL A 112 8.48 1.31 -10.40
C VAL A 112 7.23 2.05 -9.95
N ILE A 113 6.10 1.34 -9.90
CA ILE A 113 4.86 1.82 -9.30
C ILE A 113 4.79 1.30 -7.87
N THR A 114 4.66 2.21 -6.91
CA THR A 114 4.61 1.89 -5.48
C THR A 114 3.15 1.86 -5.00
N GLY A 115 2.71 0.71 -4.49
CA GLY A 115 1.40 0.53 -3.87
C GLY A 115 1.38 1.05 -2.44
N ILE A 116 0.28 1.73 -2.06
CA ILE A 116 0.07 2.29 -0.72
C ILE A 116 -1.34 1.94 -0.25
N GLY A 117 -1.48 1.44 0.99
CA GLY A 117 -2.78 1.20 1.61
C GLY A 117 -3.31 -0.22 1.51
N ILE A 118 -2.46 -1.22 1.24
CA ILE A 118 -2.89 -2.62 1.09
C ILE A 118 -3.63 -3.15 2.32
N ALA A 119 -3.15 -2.87 3.54
CA ALA A 119 -3.79 -3.34 4.77
C ALA A 119 -5.17 -2.71 4.98
N VAL A 120 -5.35 -1.42 4.64
CA VAL A 120 -6.66 -0.76 4.72
C VAL A 120 -7.66 -1.42 3.78
N VAL A 121 -7.23 -1.75 2.55
CA VAL A 121 -8.11 -2.42 1.56
C VAL A 121 -8.44 -3.84 2.00
N ALA A 122 -7.45 -4.63 2.42
CA ALA A 122 -7.67 -5.99 2.88
C ALA A 122 -8.61 -6.02 4.10
N ASN A 123 -8.39 -5.16 5.09
CA ASN A 123 -9.27 -5.00 6.26
C ASN A 123 -10.69 -4.60 5.86
N SER A 124 -10.82 -3.70 4.89
CA SER A 124 -12.12 -3.23 4.40
C SER A 124 -12.90 -4.33 3.68
N LEU A 125 -12.24 -5.06 2.77
CA LEU A 125 -12.85 -6.18 2.06
C LEU A 125 -13.19 -7.33 3.00
N ALA A 126 -12.33 -7.63 3.99
CA ALA A 126 -12.63 -8.62 5.03
C ALA A 126 -13.83 -8.21 5.88
N ALA A 127 -13.95 -6.94 6.28
CA ALA A 127 -15.09 -6.44 7.01
C ALA A 127 -16.40 -6.52 6.20
N ILE A 128 -16.38 -6.13 4.92
CA ILE A 128 -17.53 -6.28 4.01
C ILE A 128 -17.91 -7.75 3.88
N LYS A 129 -16.96 -8.63 3.53
CA LYS A 129 -17.20 -10.07 3.36
C LYS A 129 -17.85 -10.66 4.59
N LYS A 130 -17.25 -10.44 5.76
CA LYS A 130 -17.70 -11.03 7.01
C LYS A 130 -19.02 -10.45 7.49
N LEU A 131 -19.11 -9.13 7.66
CA LEU A 131 -20.25 -8.52 8.36
C LEU A 131 -21.47 -8.34 7.46
N VAL A 132 -21.31 -8.16 6.15
CA VAL A 132 -22.43 -7.97 5.23
C VAL A 132 -22.90 -9.30 4.65
N PHE A 133 -21.97 -10.11 4.12
CA PHE A 133 -22.37 -11.28 3.32
C PHE A 133 -22.39 -12.60 4.10
N GLU A 134 -21.48 -12.80 5.05
CA GLU A 134 -21.43 -14.04 5.86
C GLU A 134 -22.30 -13.93 7.11
N ASP A 135 -21.96 -13.05 8.05
CA ASP A 135 -22.63 -12.94 9.34
C ASP A 135 -23.95 -12.14 9.29
N LYS A 136 -24.16 -11.35 8.22
CA LYS A 136 -25.35 -10.50 7.99
C LYS A 136 -25.65 -9.56 9.15
N VAL A 137 -24.61 -8.99 9.74
CA VAL A 137 -24.69 -8.05 10.87
C VAL A 137 -25.18 -6.68 10.41
N THR A 138 -24.89 -6.33 9.16
CA THR A 138 -25.32 -5.09 8.49
C THR A 138 -25.60 -5.36 7.01
N THR A 139 -26.07 -4.33 6.29
CA THR A 139 -26.29 -4.38 4.84
C THR A 139 -25.29 -3.50 4.12
N MET A 140 -25.11 -3.72 2.80
CA MET A 140 -24.30 -2.80 1.98
C MET A 140 -24.85 -1.37 2.05
N ALA A 141 -26.17 -1.20 2.05
CA ALA A 141 -26.80 0.11 2.13
C ALA A 141 -26.42 0.85 3.43
N GLU A 142 -26.58 0.18 4.57
CA GLU A 142 -26.25 0.76 5.88
C GLU A 142 -24.74 1.04 6.01
N LEU A 143 -23.88 0.13 5.53
CA LEU A 143 -22.44 0.33 5.55
C LEU A 143 -22.02 1.54 4.69
N ILE A 144 -22.57 1.69 3.49
CA ILE A 144 -22.29 2.84 2.62
C ILE A 144 -22.80 4.13 3.26
N ASP A 145 -23.99 4.14 3.86
CA ASP A 145 -24.50 5.31 4.56
C ASP A 145 -23.58 5.71 5.73
N ALA A 146 -23.09 4.75 6.51
CA ALA A 146 -22.16 5.00 7.60
C ALA A 146 -20.84 5.62 7.12
N ILE A 147 -20.29 5.11 6.02
CA ILE A 147 -19.06 5.63 5.40
C ILE A 147 -19.29 7.05 4.86
N ASP A 148 -20.42 7.31 4.19
CA ASP A 148 -20.78 8.60 3.63
C ASP A 148 -20.96 9.68 4.72
N HIS A 149 -21.37 9.27 5.94
CA HIS A 149 -21.46 10.11 7.13
C HIS A 149 -20.16 10.12 7.96
N ASN A 150 -19.05 9.60 7.42
CA ASN A 150 -17.77 9.54 8.16
C ASN A 150 -17.89 8.86 9.53
N TRP A 151 -18.78 7.85 9.62
CA TRP A 151 -19.10 7.10 10.83
C TRP A 151 -19.86 7.87 11.92
N GLU A 152 -20.26 9.12 11.68
CA GLU A 152 -21.05 9.90 12.64
C GLU A 152 -22.46 9.36 12.72
N GLY A 153 -22.90 9.00 13.95
CA GLY A 153 -24.19 8.33 14.19
C GLY A 153 -24.16 6.81 13.94
N TYR A 154 -23.01 6.23 13.60
CA TYR A 154 -22.83 4.80 13.33
C TYR A 154 -21.71 4.18 14.18
N GLU A 155 -21.52 4.68 15.40
CA GLU A 155 -20.41 4.29 16.29
C GLU A 155 -20.43 2.79 16.63
N GLU A 156 -21.63 2.20 16.83
CA GLU A 156 -21.78 0.76 17.08
C GLU A 156 -21.37 -0.08 15.87
N LEU A 157 -21.79 0.32 14.67
CA LEU A 157 -21.39 -0.36 13.44
C LEU A 157 -19.87 -0.19 13.20
N ARG A 158 -19.33 1.01 13.45
CA ARG A 158 -17.90 1.26 13.40
C ARG A 158 -17.11 0.34 14.33
N ALA A 159 -17.55 0.17 15.56
CA ALA A 159 -16.92 -0.75 16.50
C ALA A 159 -16.93 -2.21 15.99
N LYS A 160 -18.02 -2.64 15.36
CA LYS A 160 -18.12 -3.99 14.76
C LYS A 160 -17.14 -4.15 13.58
N VAL A 161 -17.04 -3.20 12.66
CA VAL A 161 -16.10 -3.28 11.54
C VAL A 161 -14.64 -3.18 12.02
N GLN A 162 -14.35 -2.45 13.09
CA GLN A 162 -13.04 -2.42 13.71
C GLN A 162 -12.67 -3.75 14.39
N ALA A 163 -13.65 -4.48 14.92
CA ALA A 163 -13.45 -5.80 15.51
C ALA A 163 -13.38 -6.95 14.47
N ALA A 164 -13.74 -6.71 13.21
CA ALA A 164 -13.61 -7.71 12.15
C ALA A 164 -12.12 -8.12 11.95
N PRO A 165 -11.83 -9.27 11.30
CA PRO A 165 -10.45 -9.71 11.05
C PRO A 165 -9.59 -8.62 10.46
N LYS A 166 -8.34 -8.49 10.96
CA LYS A 166 -7.39 -7.45 10.55
C LYS A 166 -6.06 -8.05 10.14
N TYR A 167 -5.55 -7.61 9.01
CA TYR A 167 -4.22 -7.91 8.53
C TYR A 167 -3.14 -7.52 9.55
N GLY A 168 -2.15 -8.40 9.71
CA GLY A 168 -1.07 -8.23 10.67
C GLY A 168 -1.21 -9.05 11.96
N ASN A 169 -2.22 -9.93 12.04
CA ASN A 169 -2.47 -10.79 13.18
C ASN A 169 -2.28 -12.29 12.91
N ASP A 170 -1.69 -12.64 11.75
CA ASP A 170 -1.50 -14.03 11.28
C ASP A 170 -2.84 -14.76 11.10
N ASP A 171 -3.83 -14.05 10.57
CA ASP A 171 -5.18 -14.56 10.27
C ASP A 171 -5.33 -14.73 8.76
N ASP A 172 -5.40 -15.99 8.30
CA ASP A 172 -5.50 -16.31 6.88
C ASP A 172 -6.76 -15.73 6.22
N TYR A 173 -7.84 -15.48 6.99
CA TYR A 173 -9.06 -14.89 6.45
C TYR A 173 -8.83 -13.54 5.77
N VAL A 174 -7.98 -12.69 6.34
CA VAL A 174 -7.65 -11.36 5.80
C VAL A 174 -6.30 -11.34 5.09
N ASP A 175 -5.36 -12.18 5.52
CA ASP A 175 -4.03 -12.27 4.90
C ASP A 175 -4.12 -12.81 3.46
N ASP A 176 -5.04 -13.74 3.17
CA ASP A 176 -5.30 -14.24 1.81
C ASP A 176 -5.86 -13.15 0.90
N ILE A 177 -6.79 -12.31 1.39
CA ILE A 177 -7.28 -11.15 0.64
C ILE A 177 -6.12 -10.19 0.31
N ALA A 178 -5.25 -9.91 1.29
CA ALA A 178 -4.09 -9.07 1.05
C ALA A 178 -3.13 -9.67 0.01
N ARG A 179 -2.91 -11.00 0.07
CA ARG A 179 -2.08 -11.73 -0.90
C ARG A 179 -2.66 -11.67 -2.31
N GLU A 180 -3.96 -11.85 -2.47
CA GLU A 180 -4.65 -11.75 -3.76
C GLU A 180 -4.53 -10.35 -4.36
N ILE A 181 -4.71 -9.29 -3.55
CA ILE A 181 -4.50 -7.91 -3.97
C ILE A 181 -3.05 -7.67 -4.41
N SER A 182 -2.08 -8.20 -3.65
CA SER A 182 -0.65 -8.10 -3.95
C SER A 182 -0.31 -8.76 -5.29
N ASN A 183 -0.78 -9.98 -5.50
CA ASN A 183 -0.57 -10.73 -6.74
C ASN A 183 -1.22 -10.01 -7.95
N PHE A 184 -2.47 -9.59 -7.81
CA PHE A 184 -3.15 -8.83 -8.87
C PHE A 184 -2.41 -7.54 -9.23
N PHE A 185 -1.91 -6.82 -8.23
CA PHE A 185 -1.12 -5.60 -8.46
C PHE A 185 0.14 -5.89 -9.27
N TYR A 186 0.86 -6.97 -8.94
CA TYR A 186 2.04 -7.39 -9.70
C TYR A 186 1.67 -7.75 -11.15
N GLU A 187 0.70 -8.63 -11.33
CA GLU A 187 0.27 -9.11 -12.65
C GLU A 187 -0.20 -7.98 -13.54
N GLU A 188 -1.05 -7.08 -13.01
CA GLU A 188 -1.59 -5.95 -13.75
C GLU A 188 -0.51 -4.94 -14.11
N VAL A 189 0.45 -4.65 -13.24
CA VAL A 189 1.57 -3.74 -13.53
C VAL A 189 2.54 -4.35 -14.53
N HIS A 190 2.88 -5.63 -14.35
CA HIS A 190 3.93 -6.30 -15.13
C HIS A 190 3.55 -6.55 -16.60
N GLN A 191 2.26 -6.54 -16.96
CA GLN A 191 1.83 -6.68 -18.34
C GLN A 191 2.23 -5.49 -19.24
N TYR A 192 2.48 -4.31 -18.66
CA TYR A 192 2.83 -3.10 -19.40
C TYR A 192 4.33 -2.98 -19.61
N GLN A 193 4.72 -2.33 -20.70
CA GLN A 193 6.11 -2.02 -21.02
C GLN A 193 6.31 -0.52 -21.18
N ASP A 194 7.47 -0.04 -20.78
CA ASP A 194 7.90 1.33 -20.94
C ASP A 194 8.37 1.65 -22.37
N ILE A 195 8.82 2.89 -22.62
CA ILE A 195 9.31 3.33 -23.94
C ILE A 195 10.57 2.57 -24.42
N HIS A 196 11.24 1.84 -23.55
CA HIS A 196 12.43 1.03 -23.84
C HIS A 196 12.13 -0.48 -23.93
N GLY A 197 10.84 -0.86 -23.90
CA GLY A 197 10.40 -2.25 -23.91
C GLY A 197 10.68 -3.01 -22.62
N LYS A 198 10.80 -2.30 -21.47
CA LYS A 198 11.00 -2.89 -20.15
C LYS A 198 9.67 -2.94 -19.40
N HIS A 199 9.40 -4.07 -18.75
CA HIS A 199 8.19 -4.21 -17.93
C HIS A 199 8.20 -3.22 -16.79
N PHE A 200 7.03 -2.65 -16.48
CA PHE A 200 6.83 -1.91 -15.25
C PHE A 200 6.98 -2.84 -14.06
N LEU A 201 7.47 -2.29 -12.96
CA LEU A 201 7.73 -3.02 -11.72
C LEU A 201 6.82 -2.53 -10.61
N SER A 202 6.44 -3.45 -9.74
CA SER A 202 5.65 -3.15 -8.54
C SER A 202 6.53 -3.06 -7.29
N ALA A 203 6.11 -2.24 -6.32
CA ALA A 203 6.76 -2.08 -5.03
C ALA A 203 5.74 -1.76 -3.93
N PHE A 204 6.14 -1.97 -2.67
CA PHE A 204 5.45 -1.51 -1.47
C PHE A 204 6.42 -0.74 -0.57
N MET A 205 6.93 0.39 -1.09
CA MET A 205 7.89 1.25 -0.40
C MET A 205 7.44 2.71 -0.41
N GLY A 206 6.25 2.97 0.14
CA GLY A 206 5.62 4.28 0.13
C GLY A 206 6.27 5.32 1.06
N ILE A 207 7.18 4.92 1.96
CA ILE A 207 7.84 5.77 2.95
C ILE A 207 6.80 6.61 3.72
N SER A 208 6.82 7.94 3.62
CA SER A 208 5.86 8.84 4.27
C SER A 208 4.61 9.16 3.43
N ASN A 209 4.49 8.61 2.22
CA ASN A 209 3.40 8.93 1.30
C ASN A 209 2.01 8.47 1.78
N TYR A 210 1.95 7.56 2.75
CA TYR A 210 0.69 7.13 3.37
C TYR A 210 -0.06 8.28 4.07
N LEU A 211 0.67 9.31 4.55
CA LEU A 211 0.10 10.50 5.17
C LEU A 211 -0.67 11.38 4.16
N PRO A 212 -0.03 11.95 3.11
CA PRO A 212 -0.73 12.76 2.13
C PRO A 212 -1.76 11.96 1.32
N THR A 213 -1.53 10.66 1.10
CA THR A 213 -2.46 9.78 0.39
C THR A 213 -3.77 9.58 1.17
N GLY A 214 -3.70 9.48 2.50
CA GLY A 214 -4.89 9.41 3.35
C GLY A 214 -5.71 10.70 3.36
N LYS A 215 -5.05 11.87 3.27
CA LYS A 215 -5.71 13.18 3.30
C LYS A 215 -6.69 13.44 2.14
N VAL A 216 -6.53 12.74 1.03
CA VAL A 216 -7.40 12.89 -0.16
C VAL A 216 -8.46 11.79 -0.28
N LEU A 217 -8.64 10.98 0.78
CA LEU A 217 -9.51 9.80 0.80
C LEU A 217 -10.63 9.98 1.84
N GLY A 218 -11.85 9.61 1.48
CA GLY A 218 -13.00 9.52 2.39
C GLY A 218 -12.83 8.42 3.45
N ALA A 219 -13.86 8.21 4.26
CA ALA A 219 -13.89 7.09 5.21
C ALA A 219 -13.88 5.74 4.48
N THR A 220 -13.38 4.68 5.14
CA THR A 220 -13.23 3.35 4.56
C THR A 220 -13.98 2.28 5.38
N PRO A 221 -14.38 1.16 4.74
CA PRO A 221 -15.19 0.10 5.38
C PRO A 221 -14.55 -0.61 6.58
N ASP A 222 -13.24 -0.46 6.79
CA ASP A 222 -12.53 -0.99 7.96
C ASP A 222 -12.69 -0.15 9.24
N GLY A 223 -13.41 0.99 9.17
CA GLY A 223 -13.66 1.91 10.27
C GLY A 223 -12.72 3.11 10.33
N ARG A 224 -11.80 3.29 9.35
CA ARG A 224 -10.96 4.49 9.21
C ARG A 224 -11.83 5.70 8.84
N LYS A 225 -11.61 6.83 9.48
CA LYS A 225 -12.28 8.09 9.16
C LYS A 225 -11.66 8.78 7.94
N ALA A 226 -12.42 9.68 7.34
CA ALA A 226 -11.95 10.50 6.22
C ALA A 226 -10.69 11.29 6.63
N THR A 227 -9.78 11.48 5.69
CA THR A 227 -8.52 12.22 5.81
C THR A 227 -7.48 11.65 6.78
N GLU A 228 -7.81 10.61 7.54
CA GLU A 228 -6.80 9.90 8.35
C GLU A 228 -5.75 9.22 7.46
N PRO A 229 -4.51 9.02 7.95
CA PRO A 229 -3.50 8.24 7.22
C PRO A 229 -4.02 6.86 6.80
N ILE A 230 -3.41 6.27 5.77
CA ILE A 230 -3.63 4.85 5.40
C ILE A 230 -2.43 4.00 5.82
N SER A 231 -2.41 2.70 5.50
CA SER A 231 -1.26 1.85 5.79
C SER A 231 -0.10 2.09 4.84
N GLU A 232 1.13 1.96 5.34
CA GLU A 232 2.35 2.09 4.55
C GLU A 232 2.94 0.72 4.19
N GLY A 233 3.60 0.63 3.04
CA GLY A 233 4.31 -0.58 2.62
C GLY A 233 3.44 -1.83 2.75
N VAL A 234 4.02 -2.88 3.34
CA VAL A 234 3.33 -4.11 3.71
C VAL A 234 2.99 -4.16 5.21
N SER A 235 3.05 -3.01 5.90
CA SER A 235 2.76 -2.91 7.32
C SER A 235 1.27 -3.00 7.60
N PRO A 236 0.85 -3.52 8.76
CA PRO A 236 -0.52 -3.41 9.25
C PRO A 236 -0.95 -1.94 9.35
N TYR A 237 -2.25 -1.70 9.31
CA TYR A 237 -2.78 -0.37 9.64
C TYR A 237 -2.56 -0.07 11.13
N VAL A 238 -2.20 1.16 11.45
CA VAL A 238 -1.84 1.57 12.82
C VAL A 238 -2.91 1.18 13.83
N GLY A 239 -2.53 0.41 14.85
CA GLY A 239 -3.40 -0.04 15.94
C GLY A 239 -4.28 -1.24 15.62
N THR A 240 -4.14 -1.87 14.46
CA THR A 240 -4.89 -3.09 14.11
C THR A 240 -4.13 -4.38 14.34
N ASP A 241 -2.81 -4.32 14.52
CA ASP A 241 -1.93 -5.43 14.87
C ASP A 241 -1.95 -5.67 16.39
N THR A 242 -3.01 -6.32 16.86
CA THR A 242 -3.27 -6.53 18.30
C THR A 242 -2.65 -7.81 18.84
N SER A 243 -2.03 -8.64 18.00
CA SER A 243 -1.40 -9.89 18.37
C SER A 243 0.07 -9.67 18.78
N THR A 244 1.02 -10.19 18.03
CA THR A 244 2.45 -10.07 18.31
C THR A 244 3.22 -9.50 17.13
N PRO A 245 4.41 -8.91 17.32
CA PRO A 245 5.25 -8.50 16.19
C PRO A 245 5.56 -9.66 15.23
N LEU A 246 5.67 -10.89 15.74
CA LEU A 246 5.86 -12.07 14.91
C LEU A 246 4.64 -12.38 14.05
N ALA A 247 3.43 -12.17 14.55
CA ALA A 247 2.21 -12.32 13.77
C ALA A 247 2.17 -11.32 12.62
N ALA A 248 2.53 -10.05 12.85
CA ALA A 248 2.64 -9.04 11.81
C ALA A 248 3.69 -9.42 10.74
N MET A 249 4.84 -9.96 11.15
CA MET A 249 5.86 -10.47 10.24
C MET A 249 5.34 -11.65 9.40
N ARG A 250 4.59 -12.58 10.01
CA ARG A 250 4.00 -13.73 9.28
C ARG A 250 2.94 -13.30 8.29
N SER A 251 2.03 -12.39 8.66
CA SER A 251 1.07 -11.80 7.72
C SER A 251 1.78 -11.15 6.53
N ALA A 252 2.80 -10.32 6.79
CA ALA A 252 3.56 -9.66 5.73
C ALA A 252 4.30 -10.66 4.83
N ALA A 253 4.87 -11.73 5.39
CA ALA A 253 5.58 -12.76 4.62
C ALA A 253 4.66 -13.54 3.65
N LYS A 254 3.33 -13.56 3.89
CA LYS A 254 2.35 -14.21 3.00
C LYS A 254 2.08 -13.45 1.68
N LEU A 255 2.61 -12.23 1.52
CA LEU A 255 2.31 -11.35 0.36
C LEU A 255 3.15 -11.64 -0.90
N ASN A 256 3.84 -12.79 -1.00
CA ASN A 256 4.71 -13.11 -2.15
C ASN A 256 5.69 -11.96 -2.47
N GLN A 257 6.45 -11.50 -1.48
CA GLN A 257 7.26 -10.27 -1.60
C GLN A 257 8.35 -10.37 -2.68
N ASP A 258 8.78 -11.57 -3.06
CA ASP A 258 9.81 -11.86 -4.06
C ASP A 258 9.42 -11.43 -5.49
N ILE A 259 8.13 -11.35 -5.80
CA ILE A 259 7.66 -10.86 -7.11
C ILE A 259 7.75 -9.33 -7.25
N HIS A 260 7.81 -8.60 -6.14
CA HIS A 260 7.85 -7.13 -6.12
C HIS A 260 9.28 -6.60 -6.17
N SER A 261 9.91 -6.65 -7.34
CA SER A 261 11.32 -6.28 -7.53
C SER A 261 11.64 -4.81 -7.23
N GLY A 262 10.65 -3.93 -7.11
CA GLY A 262 10.82 -2.57 -6.60
C GLY A 262 11.00 -2.49 -5.08
N GLY A 263 10.84 -3.60 -4.37
CA GLY A 263 11.00 -3.75 -2.91
C GLY A 263 9.70 -3.64 -2.13
N THR A 264 9.73 -4.25 -0.94
CA THR A 264 8.62 -4.24 0.02
C THR A 264 9.14 -3.82 1.39
N LEU A 265 8.40 -3.00 2.10
CA LEU A 265 8.83 -2.46 3.40
C LEU A 265 7.82 -2.83 4.49
N LEU A 266 8.29 -3.58 5.50
CA LEU A 266 7.60 -3.77 6.75
C LEU A 266 8.22 -2.88 7.82
N ASN A 267 7.45 -1.96 8.40
CA ASN A 267 7.83 -1.18 9.57
C ASN A 267 7.24 -1.78 10.84
N LEU A 268 8.10 -2.04 11.82
CA LEU A 268 7.71 -2.52 13.13
C LEU A 268 8.22 -1.59 14.22
N ARG A 269 7.37 -1.33 15.21
CA ARG A 269 7.76 -0.62 16.43
C ARG A 269 7.97 -1.63 17.55
N LEU A 270 9.15 -1.60 18.16
CA LEU A 270 9.49 -2.46 19.28
C LEU A 270 9.77 -1.60 20.51
N ASN A 271 9.33 -2.08 21.68
CA ASN A 271 9.76 -1.48 22.92
C ASN A 271 11.27 -1.69 23.09
N GLN A 272 12.00 -0.62 23.43
CA GLN A 272 13.45 -0.65 23.65
C GLN A 272 13.86 -1.70 24.69
N ASP A 273 13.04 -1.94 25.72
CA ASP A 273 13.31 -2.91 26.77
C ASP A 273 13.39 -4.34 26.24
N LEU A 274 12.67 -4.66 25.14
CA LEU A 274 12.71 -5.97 24.52
C LEU A 274 14.08 -6.32 23.94
N VAL A 275 14.84 -5.31 23.51
CA VAL A 275 16.16 -5.50 22.88
C VAL A 275 17.32 -5.10 23.80
N ALA A 276 17.05 -4.66 25.01
CA ALA A 276 18.07 -4.25 25.99
C ALA A 276 18.87 -5.44 26.55
N THR A 277 18.33 -6.65 26.53
CA THR A 277 18.98 -7.85 27.08
C THR A 277 19.59 -8.72 25.99
N LYS A 278 20.62 -9.52 26.33
CA LYS A 278 21.20 -10.52 25.41
C LYS A 278 20.15 -11.50 24.86
N ARG A 279 19.20 -11.92 25.71
CA ARG A 279 18.08 -12.80 25.31
C ARG A 279 17.15 -12.08 24.32
N GLY A 280 16.83 -10.81 24.58
CA GLY A 280 16.00 -10.00 23.66
C GLY A 280 16.66 -9.81 22.31
N GLN A 281 17.97 -9.54 22.27
CA GLN A 281 18.74 -9.42 21.04
C GLN A 281 18.77 -10.76 20.25
N ALA A 282 18.97 -11.89 20.94
CA ALA A 282 18.90 -13.20 20.30
C ALA A 282 17.52 -13.51 19.73
N ASN A 283 16.45 -13.16 20.46
CA ASN A 283 15.06 -13.31 19.98
C ASN A 283 14.81 -12.46 18.75
N LEU A 284 15.24 -11.18 18.73
CA LEU A 284 15.12 -10.31 17.57
C LEU A 284 15.88 -10.89 16.36
N GLY A 285 17.10 -11.40 16.57
CA GLY A 285 17.87 -12.07 15.52
C GLY A 285 17.12 -13.28 14.94
N ALA A 286 16.52 -14.12 15.80
CA ALA A 286 15.72 -15.26 15.37
C ALA A 286 14.45 -14.83 14.60
N MET A 287 13.77 -13.77 15.03
CA MET A 287 12.61 -13.21 14.32
C MET A 287 12.99 -12.73 12.91
N ILE A 288 14.10 -12.00 12.77
CA ILE A 288 14.60 -11.52 11.48
C ILE A 288 14.93 -12.69 10.55
N GLN A 289 15.67 -13.69 11.07
CA GLN A 289 16.01 -14.90 10.30
C GLN A 289 14.75 -15.64 9.85
N SER A 290 13.78 -15.82 10.73
CA SER A 290 12.51 -16.48 10.41
C SER A 290 11.72 -15.70 9.34
N TYR A 291 11.69 -14.37 9.42
CA TYR A 291 10.99 -13.53 8.45
C TYR A 291 11.58 -13.69 7.04
N PHE A 292 12.89 -13.64 6.91
CA PHE A 292 13.54 -13.86 5.61
C PHE A 292 13.44 -15.32 5.12
N ALA A 293 13.47 -16.29 6.03
CA ALA A 293 13.25 -17.69 5.68
C ALA A 293 11.84 -17.97 5.13
N LEU A 294 10.86 -17.14 5.48
CA LEU A 294 9.49 -17.16 4.94
C LEU A 294 9.36 -16.45 3.58
N GLY A 295 10.45 -15.96 2.99
CA GLY A 295 10.43 -15.28 1.68
C GLY A 295 10.23 -13.77 1.74
N ALA A 296 10.29 -13.17 2.92
CA ALA A 296 10.16 -11.73 3.07
C ALA A 296 11.42 -10.97 2.60
N PHE A 297 11.26 -9.70 2.25
CA PHE A 297 12.31 -8.90 1.62
C PHE A 297 12.97 -7.89 2.55
N HIS A 298 12.20 -7.07 3.28
CA HIS A 298 12.73 -5.95 4.07
C HIS A 298 11.91 -5.73 5.34
N VAL A 299 12.60 -5.52 6.46
CA VAL A 299 12.00 -5.09 7.72
C VAL A 299 12.81 -3.94 8.32
N GLN A 300 12.12 -2.93 8.80
CA GLN A 300 12.68 -1.78 9.49
C GLN A 300 12.12 -1.73 10.91
N PHE A 301 13.00 -1.51 11.88
CA PHE A 301 12.61 -1.42 13.29
C PHE A 301 12.78 0.00 13.81
N ASN A 302 11.75 0.53 14.44
CA ASN A 302 11.81 1.71 15.28
C ASN A 302 11.72 1.28 16.75
N THR A 303 12.64 1.77 17.57
CA THR A 303 12.65 1.49 19.00
C THR A 303 12.49 2.81 19.77
N VAL A 304 11.35 2.97 20.43
CA VAL A 304 11.06 4.14 21.26
C VAL A 304 10.63 3.67 22.63
N SER A 305 11.15 4.30 23.68
CA SER A 305 10.78 3.96 25.05
C SER A 305 9.33 4.39 25.34
N THR A 306 8.65 3.66 26.21
CA THR A 306 7.30 4.03 26.70
C THR A 306 7.29 5.41 27.38
N GLU A 307 8.39 5.77 28.05
CA GLU A 307 8.55 7.08 28.66
C GLU A 307 8.57 8.20 27.62
N THR A 308 9.35 8.02 26.55
CA THR A 308 9.41 8.97 25.42
C THR A 308 8.05 9.15 24.77
N LEU A 309 7.32 8.04 24.52
CA LEU A 309 5.97 8.11 23.94
C LEU A 309 4.98 8.86 24.84
N ARG A 310 5.04 8.66 26.16
CA ARG A 310 4.19 9.41 27.11
C ARG A 310 4.52 10.89 27.13
N LYS A 311 5.81 11.25 27.07
CA LYS A 311 6.24 12.66 26.98
C LYS A 311 5.77 13.29 25.67
N ALA A 312 5.92 12.59 24.54
CA ALA A 312 5.44 13.04 23.24
C ALA A 312 3.90 13.21 23.21
N GLN A 313 3.17 12.34 23.90
CA GLN A 313 1.71 12.49 24.02
C GLN A 313 1.31 13.71 24.84
N ALA A 314 2.08 14.04 25.90
CA ALA A 314 1.83 15.19 26.75
C ALA A 314 2.27 16.52 26.09
N HIS A 315 3.34 16.51 25.30
CA HIS A 315 3.97 17.66 24.66
C HIS A 315 4.30 17.37 23.19
N PRO A 316 3.30 17.23 22.30
CA PRO A 316 3.55 16.83 20.90
C PRO A 316 4.44 17.80 20.12
N GLU A 317 4.45 19.09 20.50
CA GLU A 317 5.25 20.14 19.90
C GLU A 317 6.76 19.92 20.04
N ASP A 318 7.20 19.23 21.08
CA ASP A 318 8.61 18.96 21.37
C ASP A 318 9.13 17.68 20.68
N TYR A 319 8.23 16.90 20.06
CA TYR A 319 8.52 15.59 19.51
C TYR A 319 8.03 15.42 18.04
N LYS A 320 8.16 16.49 17.24
CA LYS A 320 7.66 16.50 15.84
C LYS A 320 8.36 15.52 14.92
N ASP A 321 9.56 15.05 15.29
CA ASP A 321 10.40 14.15 14.50
C ASP A 321 10.29 12.68 14.98
N LEU A 322 9.39 12.39 15.90
CA LEU A 322 9.14 11.05 16.44
C LEU A 322 8.00 10.34 15.68
#